data_c56c1cbdb9a94fcc5f0b3c284c5c2bfd
#
_entry.id   c56c1cbdb9a94fcc5f0b3c284c5c2bfd
#
_cell.length_a   1.000
_cell.length_b   1.000
_cell.length_c   1.000
_cell.angle_alpha   90.00
_cell.angle_beta   90.00
_cell.angle_gamma   90.00
#
_symmetry.space_group_name_H-M   'P 1'
#
loop_
_entity.id
_entity.type
_entity.pdbx_description
1 polymer ?
#
loop_
_entity_poly.entity_id
_entity_poly.type
_entity_poly.pdbx_seq_one_letter_code
_entity_poly.pdbx_strand_id
1 'polypeptide(L)'
;MTPSFGAYVAGSLSLVAMIASLGFGGYWLRRWIVPEFSGALARLAEIVLAVALLVLGLYFLGSVTLLREGWIVSLSVVLGIVAGLLGRTRAPSEARAIEPPNIQPWALLIALAVASFTVAEWTFPSQLSLDQGMFGGDTTWYHMPFAARFAQDASIVHLHFTD
;
A
#
# COMPACT_ATOMS: atom_id res chain seq x y z
N MET A 1 -25.52 -10.49 0.35
CA MET A 1 -24.95 -11.82 0.66
C MET A 1 -23.79 -11.60 1.63
N THR A 2 -23.86 -12.11 2.85
CA THR A 2 -22.74 -12.06 3.79
C THR A 2 -21.67 -13.08 3.34
N PRO A 3 -20.40 -12.70 3.29
CA PRO A 3 -19.33 -13.63 2.94
C PRO A 3 -19.30 -14.79 3.94
N SER A 4 -19.01 -16.01 3.47
CA SER A 4 -18.84 -17.15 4.35
C SER A 4 -17.60 -16.95 5.23
N PHE A 5 -17.60 -17.55 6.43
CA PHE A 5 -16.44 -17.50 7.33
C PHE A 5 -15.14 -17.93 6.63
N GLY A 6 -15.21 -18.96 5.77
CA GLY A 6 -14.06 -19.43 4.99
C GLY A 6 -13.54 -18.36 4.01
N ALA A 7 -14.42 -17.63 3.33
CA ALA A 7 -14.03 -16.54 2.43
C ALA A 7 -13.36 -15.39 3.21
N TYR A 8 -13.86 -15.06 4.39
CA TYR A 8 -13.25 -14.05 5.25
C TYR A 8 -11.83 -14.44 5.68
N VAL A 9 -11.64 -15.69 6.13
CA VAL A 9 -10.32 -16.20 6.53
C VAL A 9 -9.36 -16.21 5.34
N ALA A 10 -9.79 -16.68 4.18
CA ALA A 10 -8.96 -16.70 2.97
C ALA A 10 -8.53 -15.28 2.55
N GLY A 11 -9.44 -14.32 2.55
CA GLY A 11 -9.14 -12.92 2.24
C GLY A 11 -8.15 -12.29 3.24
N SER A 12 -8.32 -12.58 4.54
CA SER A 12 -7.40 -12.11 5.58
C SER A 12 -6.00 -12.68 5.41
N LEU A 13 -5.88 -13.97 5.12
CA LEU A 13 -4.58 -14.62 4.85
C LEU A 13 -3.91 -14.06 3.60
N SER A 14 -4.66 -13.80 2.53
CA SER A 14 -4.17 -13.16 1.32
C SER A 14 -3.63 -11.76 1.61
N LEU A 15 -4.35 -10.96 2.38
CA LEU A 15 -3.92 -9.62 2.78
C LEU A 15 -2.63 -9.66 3.61
N VAL A 16 -2.55 -10.56 4.59
CA VAL A 16 -1.34 -10.74 5.41
C VAL A 16 -0.16 -11.16 4.55
N ALA A 17 -0.34 -12.10 3.61
CA ALA A 17 0.71 -12.54 2.69
C ALA A 17 1.22 -11.38 1.80
N MET A 18 0.32 -10.55 1.27
CA MET A 18 0.67 -9.36 0.50
C MET A 18 1.48 -8.35 1.34
N ILE A 19 0.99 -7.99 2.53
CA ILE A 19 1.65 -7.03 3.41
C ILE A 19 3.03 -7.54 3.83
N ALA A 20 3.13 -8.81 4.21
CA ALA A 20 4.40 -9.40 4.64
C ALA A 20 5.43 -9.44 3.50
N SER A 21 5.03 -9.86 2.30
CA SER A 21 5.94 -9.95 1.15
C SER A 21 6.36 -8.57 0.64
N LEU A 22 5.43 -7.62 0.50
CA LEU A 22 5.75 -6.25 0.11
C LEU A 22 6.61 -5.54 1.18
N GLY A 23 6.33 -5.77 2.46
CA GLY A 23 7.15 -5.27 3.57
C GLY A 23 8.57 -5.85 3.54
N PHE A 24 8.72 -7.15 3.26
CA PHE A 24 10.01 -7.78 3.03
C PHE A 24 10.76 -7.14 1.85
N GLY A 25 10.08 -6.91 0.73
CA GLY A 25 10.62 -6.19 -0.43
C GLY A 25 11.07 -4.77 -0.09
N GLY A 26 10.20 -3.99 0.55
CA GLY A 26 10.47 -2.62 0.98
C GLY A 26 11.66 -2.52 1.93
N TYR A 27 11.74 -3.44 2.92
CA TYR A 27 12.85 -3.50 3.88
C TYR A 27 14.21 -3.69 3.18
N TRP A 28 14.34 -4.68 2.30
CA TRP A 28 15.61 -4.97 1.66
C TRP A 28 15.96 -3.98 0.55
N LEU A 29 14.96 -3.48 -0.20
CA LEU A 29 15.18 -2.39 -1.16
C LEU A 29 15.68 -1.13 -0.48
N ARG A 30 15.11 -0.75 0.68
CA ARG A 30 15.59 0.39 1.44
C ARG A 30 17.06 0.21 1.84
N ARG A 31 17.45 -0.97 2.33
CA ARG A 31 18.84 -1.25 2.71
C ARG A 31 19.81 -1.20 1.51
N TRP A 32 19.32 -1.45 0.31
CA TRP A 32 20.11 -1.35 -0.89
C TRP A 32 20.16 0.08 -1.44
N ILE A 33 19.03 0.78 -1.51
CA ILE A 33 18.92 2.09 -2.20
C ILE A 33 19.35 3.24 -1.29
N VAL A 34 18.94 3.20 -0.01
CA VAL A 34 19.20 4.26 0.99
C VAL A 34 19.67 3.64 2.32
N PRO A 35 20.84 2.97 2.31
CA PRO A 35 21.33 2.23 3.48
C PRO A 35 21.58 3.13 4.69
N GLU A 36 21.80 4.42 4.46
CA GLU A 36 22.04 5.43 5.49
C GLU A 36 20.80 5.78 6.31
N PHE A 37 19.59 5.51 5.80
CA PHE A 37 18.38 5.82 6.55
C PHE A 37 18.21 4.90 7.76
N SER A 38 17.96 5.51 8.92
CA SER A 38 17.75 4.82 10.19
C SER A 38 16.52 5.33 10.92
N GLY A 39 16.08 4.64 11.97
CA GLY A 39 14.94 5.05 12.80
C GLY A 39 13.64 5.22 12.00
N ALA A 40 12.91 6.28 12.27
CA ALA A 40 11.61 6.57 11.65
C ALA A 40 11.71 6.79 10.13
N LEU A 41 12.79 7.42 9.66
CA LEU A 41 13.01 7.68 8.25
C LEU A 41 13.19 6.38 7.46
N ALA A 42 13.89 5.39 8.05
CA ALA A 42 14.01 4.05 7.45
C ALA A 42 12.64 3.38 7.32
N ARG A 43 11.80 3.46 8.35
CA ARG A 43 10.45 2.87 8.33
C ARG A 43 9.55 3.53 7.30
N LEU A 44 9.62 4.87 7.20
CA LEU A 44 8.88 5.59 6.16
C LEU A 44 9.33 5.16 4.75
N ALA A 45 10.63 5.09 4.50
CA ALA A 45 11.15 4.64 3.21
C ALA A 45 10.75 3.19 2.88
N GLU A 46 10.73 2.29 3.85
CA GLU A 46 10.26 0.90 3.69
C GLU A 46 8.79 0.86 3.27
N ILE A 47 7.94 1.66 3.92
CA ILE A 47 6.51 1.75 3.58
C ILE A 47 6.33 2.33 2.18
N VAL A 48 7.02 3.42 1.85
CA VAL A 48 6.94 4.05 0.53
C VAL A 48 7.35 3.08 -0.58
N LEU A 49 8.44 2.34 -0.39
CA LEU A 49 8.90 1.35 -1.36
C LEU A 49 7.93 0.17 -1.49
N ALA A 50 7.35 -0.31 -0.39
CA ALA A 50 6.34 -1.36 -0.42
C ALA A 50 5.07 -0.91 -1.18
N VAL A 51 4.60 0.31 -0.93
CA VAL A 51 3.46 0.91 -1.66
C VAL A 51 3.80 1.12 -3.13
N ALA A 52 5.01 1.58 -3.46
CA ALA A 52 5.45 1.75 -4.84
C ALA A 52 5.45 0.41 -5.60
N LEU A 53 5.91 -0.68 -4.99
CA LEU A 53 5.84 -2.03 -5.58
C LEU A 53 4.40 -2.44 -5.85
N LEU A 54 3.49 -2.20 -4.92
CA LEU A 54 2.06 -2.49 -5.09
C LEU A 54 1.45 -1.68 -6.24
N VAL A 55 1.68 -0.37 -6.26
CA VAL A 55 1.15 0.53 -7.30
C VAL A 55 1.66 0.13 -8.68
N LEU A 56 2.96 -0.13 -8.82
CA LEU A 56 3.54 -0.59 -10.09
C LEU A 56 2.95 -1.93 -10.53
N GLY A 57 2.74 -2.87 -9.60
CA GLY A 57 2.09 -4.14 -9.88
C GLY A 57 0.64 -3.97 -10.35
N LEU A 58 -0.13 -3.13 -9.68
CA LEU A 58 -1.52 -2.84 -10.06
C LEU A 58 -1.59 -2.16 -11.43
N TYR A 59 -0.67 -1.22 -11.71
CA TYR A 59 -0.59 -0.56 -13.00
C TYR A 59 -0.29 -1.55 -14.12
N PHE A 60 0.66 -2.45 -13.89
CA PHE A 60 0.98 -3.52 -14.83
C PHE A 60 -0.22 -4.44 -15.09
N LEU A 61 -0.85 -4.97 -14.04
CA LEU A 61 -2.03 -5.83 -14.18
C LEU A 61 -3.19 -5.13 -14.88
N GLY A 62 -3.41 -3.86 -14.55
CA GLY A 62 -4.46 -3.06 -15.17
C GLY A 62 -4.21 -2.81 -16.66
N SER A 63 -2.94 -2.64 -17.07
CA SER A 63 -2.58 -2.42 -18.48
C SER A 63 -2.75 -3.67 -19.34
N VAL A 64 -2.64 -4.86 -18.74
CA VAL A 64 -2.80 -6.15 -19.45
C VAL A 64 -4.16 -6.84 -19.19
N THR A 65 -5.13 -6.10 -18.67
CA THR A 65 -6.50 -6.59 -18.39
C THR A 65 -6.60 -7.76 -17.41
N LEU A 66 -5.66 -7.82 -16.45
CA LEU A 66 -5.57 -8.88 -15.44
C LEU A 66 -5.84 -8.33 -14.01
N LEU A 67 -6.53 -7.22 -13.85
CA LEU A 67 -6.81 -6.59 -12.55
C LEU A 67 -7.89 -7.38 -11.79
N ARG A 68 -7.57 -8.60 -11.38
CA ARG A 68 -8.42 -9.49 -10.60
C ARG A 68 -7.73 -9.87 -9.30
N GLU A 69 -8.51 -10.13 -8.25
CA GLU A 69 -8.02 -10.42 -6.89
C GLU A 69 -6.87 -11.44 -6.86
N GLY A 70 -7.05 -12.60 -7.49
CA GLY A 70 -6.02 -13.64 -7.50
C GLY A 70 -4.70 -13.21 -8.13
N TRP A 71 -4.74 -12.42 -9.22
CA TRP A 71 -3.54 -11.88 -9.86
C TRP A 71 -2.90 -10.78 -9.04
N ILE A 72 -3.70 -9.93 -8.39
CA ILE A 72 -3.21 -8.86 -7.50
C ILE A 72 -2.44 -9.49 -6.34
N VAL A 73 -3.00 -10.49 -5.66
CA VAL A 73 -2.34 -11.18 -4.56
C VAL A 73 -1.05 -11.86 -5.05
N SER A 74 -1.14 -12.65 -6.11
CA SER A 74 0.00 -13.41 -6.63
C SER A 74 1.14 -12.49 -7.07
N LEU A 75 0.86 -11.45 -7.84
CA LEU A 75 1.88 -10.52 -8.30
C LEU A 75 2.50 -9.73 -7.15
N SER A 76 1.70 -9.28 -6.19
CA SER A 76 2.20 -8.56 -5.00
C SER A 76 3.17 -9.43 -4.19
N VAL A 77 2.83 -10.71 -4.00
CA VAL A 77 3.70 -11.66 -3.29
C VAL A 77 4.99 -11.89 -4.08
N VAL A 78 4.90 -12.12 -5.38
CA VAL A 78 6.07 -12.33 -6.24
C VAL A 78 6.96 -11.09 -6.27
N LEU A 79 6.41 -9.89 -6.48
CA LEU A 79 7.16 -8.64 -6.50
C LEU A 79 7.85 -8.38 -5.16
N GLY A 80 7.16 -8.60 -4.05
CA GLY A 80 7.73 -8.42 -2.73
C GLY A 80 8.91 -9.38 -2.47
N ILE A 81 8.75 -10.65 -2.81
CA ILE A 81 9.82 -11.65 -2.66
C ILE A 81 11.00 -11.34 -3.58
N VAL A 82 10.76 -11.10 -4.87
CA VAL A 82 11.82 -10.80 -5.85
C VAL A 82 12.59 -9.54 -5.44
N ALA A 83 11.88 -8.46 -5.13
CA ALA A 83 12.48 -7.21 -4.67
C ALA A 83 13.29 -7.41 -3.38
N GLY A 84 12.78 -8.20 -2.46
CA GLY A 84 13.47 -8.54 -1.21
C GLY A 84 14.74 -9.34 -1.43
N LEU A 85 14.70 -10.36 -2.27
CA LEU A 85 15.88 -11.18 -2.61
C LEU A 85 16.94 -10.34 -3.35
N LEU A 86 16.53 -9.54 -4.36
CA LEU A 86 17.44 -8.64 -5.07
C LEU A 86 18.06 -7.59 -4.15
N GLY A 87 17.25 -6.98 -3.30
CA GLY A 87 17.73 -6.01 -2.32
C GLY A 87 18.70 -6.65 -1.33
N ARG A 88 18.39 -7.87 -0.84
CA ARG A 88 19.25 -8.61 0.09
C ARG A 88 20.63 -8.92 -0.50
N THR A 89 20.70 -9.32 -1.76
CA THR A 89 21.99 -9.66 -2.41
C THR A 89 22.83 -8.43 -2.72
N ARG A 90 22.22 -7.24 -2.78
CA ARG A 90 22.90 -5.98 -3.13
C ARG A 90 23.06 -5.01 -1.96
N ALA A 91 22.39 -5.27 -0.83
CA ALA A 91 22.53 -4.46 0.35
C ALA A 91 23.97 -4.53 0.88
N PRO A 92 24.58 -3.38 1.29
CA PRO A 92 25.87 -3.37 1.93
C PRO A 92 25.87 -4.24 3.19
N SER A 93 26.96 -4.99 3.41
CA SER A 93 27.12 -5.85 4.59
C SER A 93 27.13 -5.02 5.89
N GLU A 94 27.69 -3.82 5.83
CA GLU A 94 27.73 -2.86 6.94
C GLU A 94 26.96 -1.61 6.54
N ALA A 95 25.71 -1.50 6.99
CA ALA A 95 25.02 -0.22 6.98
C ALA A 95 25.69 0.68 8.04
N ARG A 96 26.36 1.73 7.61
CA ARG A 96 26.90 2.76 8.52
C ARG A 96 25.70 3.36 9.26
N ALA A 97 25.51 2.93 10.50
CA ALA A 97 24.44 3.44 11.34
C ALA A 97 24.75 4.94 11.58
N ILE A 98 23.94 5.80 10.97
CA ILE A 98 23.88 7.19 11.39
C ILE A 98 23.26 7.16 12.78
N GLU A 99 23.93 7.75 13.78
CA GLU A 99 23.35 7.87 15.11
C GLU A 99 21.94 8.44 14.99
N PRO A 100 20.94 7.80 15.64
CA PRO A 100 19.58 8.30 15.58
C PRO A 100 19.56 9.74 16.09
N PRO A 101 18.92 10.67 15.36
CA PRO A 101 18.83 12.05 15.81
C PRO A 101 18.21 12.09 17.22
N ASN A 102 18.78 12.89 18.08
CA ASN A 102 18.23 13.13 19.42
C ASN A 102 16.88 13.85 19.26
N ILE A 103 15.79 13.06 19.24
CA ILE A 103 14.44 13.59 19.06
C ILE A 103 14.03 14.29 20.36
N GLN A 104 13.90 15.60 20.28
CA GLN A 104 13.40 16.41 21.39
C GLN A 104 11.98 15.97 21.76
N PRO A 105 11.63 15.86 23.06
CA PRO A 105 10.29 15.41 23.50
C PRO A 105 9.13 16.20 22.89
N TRP A 106 9.30 17.50 22.68
CA TRP A 106 8.28 18.33 22.04
C TRP A 106 8.04 17.95 20.57
N ALA A 107 9.08 17.50 19.84
CA ALA A 107 8.92 17.04 18.46
C ALA A 107 8.11 15.75 18.40
N LEU A 108 8.26 14.85 19.37
CA LEU A 108 7.42 13.67 19.51
C LEU A 108 5.97 14.04 19.79
N LEU A 109 5.72 15.02 20.67
CA LEU A 109 4.36 15.50 20.97
C LEU A 109 3.70 16.10 19.73
N ILE A 110 4.42 16.91 18.94
CA ILE A 110 3.89 17.44 17.68
C ILE A 110 3.60 16.30 16.70
N ALA A 111 4.51 15.34 16.54
CA ALA A 111 4.29 14.20 15.64
C ALA A 111 3.05 13.38 16.05
N LEU A 112 2.86 13.13 17.35
CA LEU A 112 1.69 12.44 17.87
C LEU A 112 0.40 13.26 17.65
N ALA A 113 0.45 14.57 17.86
CA ALA A 113 -0.71 15.46 17.62
C ALA A 113 -1.10 15.45 16.13
N VAL A 114 -0.13 15.58 15.22
CA VAL A 114 -0.37 15.51 13.77
C VAL A 114 -0.90 14.14 13.37
N ALA A 115 -0.32 13.06 13.85
CA ALA A 115 -0.79 11.71 13.57
C ALA A 115 -2.23 11.49 14.08
N SER A 116 -2.53 11.94 15.31
CA SER A 116 -3.87 11.83 15.90
C SER A 116 -4.90 12.65 15.11
N PHE A 117 -4.54 13.88 14.70
CA PHE A 117 -5.39 14.70 13.86
C PHE A 117 -5.66 14.03 12.50
N THR A 118 -4.61 13.54 11.86
CA THR A 118 -4.75 12.84 10.56
C THR A 118 -5.65 11.61 10.69
N VAL A 119 -5.48 10.80 11.74
CA VAL A 119 -6.33 9.63 11.99
C VAL A 119 -7.78 10.07 12.21
N ALA A 120 -8.03 11.11 13.00
CA ALA A 120 -9.36 11.62 13.25
C ALA A 120 -10.03 12.13 11.96
N GLU A 121 -9.31 12.91 11.15
CA GLU A 121 -9.78 13.42 9.84
C GLU A 121 -10.15 12.29 8.87
N TRP A 122 -9.47 11.16 8.92
CA TRP A 122 -9.79 10.00 8.08
C TRP A 122 -10.89 9.13 8.66
N THR A 123 -10.94 8.99 9.99
CA THR A 123 -11.90 8.10 10.66
C THR A 123 -13.31 8.62 10.53
N PHE A 124 -13.53 9.91 10.74
CA PHE A 124 -14.87 10.48 10.71
C PHE A 124 -15.57 10.36 9.33
N PRO A 125 -14.95 10.80 8.21
CA PRO A 125 -15.55 10.60 6.88
C PRO A 125 -15.71 9.13 6.51
N SER A 126 -14.80 8.26 6.95
CA SER A 126 -14.89 6.82 6.69
C SER A 126 -16.08 6.20 7.40
N GLN A 127 -16.31 6.52 8.67
CA GLN A 127 -17.48 6.07 9.41
C GLN A 127 -18.77 6.59 8.79
N LEU A 128 -18.81 7.89 8.46
CA LEU A 128 -19.96 8.49 7.82
C LEU A 128 -20.28 7.81 6.47
N SER A 129 -19.27 7.50 5.68
CA SER A 129 -19.42 6.80 4.41
C SER A 129 -19.89 5.35 4.57
N LEU A 130 -19.50 4.67 5.65
CA LEU A 130 -19.99 3.32 5.97
C LEU A 130 -21.45 3.34 6.40
N ASP A 131 -21.87 4.33 7.19
CA ASP A 131 -23.22 4.43 7.75
C ASP A 131 -24.24 4.97 6.74
N GLN A 132 -23.87 5.93 5.94
CA GLN A 132 -24.76 6.69 5.07
C GLN A 132 -24.51 6.48 3.56
N GLY A 133 -23.43 5.79 3.21
CA GLY A 133 -22.94 5.67 1.85
C GLY A 133 -22.03 6.85 1.44
N MET A 134 -21.45 6.75 0.25
CA MET A 134 -20.54 7.77 -0.27
C MET A 134 -21.30 8.86 -1.02
N PHE A 135 -21.46 10.02 -0.40
CA PHE A 135 -22.23 11.15 -0.95
C PHE A 135 -21.37 12.26 -1.58
N GLY A 136 -20.05 12.17 -1.50
CA GLY A 136 -19.16 13.17 -2.11
C GLY A 136 -19.36 13.24 -3.63
N GLY A 137 -19.61 14.43 -4.17
CA GLY A 137 -19.85 14.63 -5.61
C GLY A 137 -18.76 14.00 -6.47
N ASP A 138 -17.47 14.25 -6.14
CA ASP A 138 -16.34 13.66 -6.85
C ASP A 138 -16.30 12.14 -6.73
N THR A 139 -16.68 11.60 -5.56
CA THR A 139 -16.68 10.15 -5.33
C THR A 139 -17.76 9.47 -6.17
N THR A 140 -18.97 9.99 -6.16
CA THR A 140 -20.13 9.39 -6.89
C THR A 140 -20.06 9.60 -8.39
N TRP A 141 -19.50 10.74 -8.85
CA TRP A 141 -19.47 11.10 -10.27
C TRP A 141 -18.20 10.65 -11.00
N TYR A 142 -17.08 10.56 -10.30
CA TYR A 142 -15.79 10.21 -10.91
C TYR A 142 -15.18 8.94 -10.34
N HIS A 143 -14.83 8.94 -9.04
CA HIS A 143 -14.02 7.85 -8.48
C HIS A 143 -14.72 6.51 -8.45
N MET A 144 -15.99 6.47 -8.05
CA MET A 144 -16.74 5.21 -7.98
C MET A 144 -17.05 4.60 -9.36
N PRO A 145 -17.54 5.35 -10.37
CA PRO A 145 -17.72 4.81 -11.71
C PRO A 145 -16.43 4.27 -12.31
N PHE A 146 -15.29 4.98 -12.12
CA PHE A 146 -14.00 4.49 -12.58
C PHE A 146 -13.57 3.22 -11.86
N ALA A 147 -13.64 3.20 -10.53
CA ALA A 147 -13.27 2.03 -9.74
C ALA A 147 -14.16 0.82 -10.10
N ALA A 148 -15.46 1.03 -10.27
CA ALA A 148 -16.39 0.00 -10.70
C ALA A 148 -16.03 -0.52 -12.10
N ARG A 149 -15.69 0.37 -13.04
CA ARG A 149 -15.29 0.00 -14.39
C ARG A 149 -13.99 -0.79 -14.41
N PHE A 150 -12.99 -0.34 -13.67
CA PHE A 150 -11.72 -1.08 -13.52
C PHE A 150 -11.96 -2.50 -12.98
N ALA A 151 -12.84 -2.64 -11.99
CA ALA A 151 -13.18 -3.94 -11.43
C ALA A 151 -13.94 -4.83 -12.41
N GLN A 152 -14.86 -4.26 -13.20
CA GLN A 152 -15.66 -4.99 -14.20
C GLN A 152 -14.81 -5.45 -15.38
N ASP A 153 -13.99 -4.55 -15.94
CA ASP A 153 -13.21 -4.80 -17.14
C ASP A 153 -11.84 -5.43 -16.81
N ALA A 154 -11.48 -5.51 -15.53
CA ALA A 154 -10.17 -5.95 -15.04
C ALA A 154 -9.00 -5.15 -15.70
N SER A 155 -9.26 -3.91 -16.10
CA SER A 155 -8.36 -3.06 -16.90
C SER A 155 -8.47 -1.61 -16.48
N ILE A 156 -7.36 -0.86 -16.64
CA ILE A 156 -7.31 0.60 -16.49
C ILE A 156 -7.22 1.33 -17.85
N VAL A 157 -7.16 0.60 -18.96
CA VAL A 157 -6.87 1.16 -20.28
C VAL A 157 -8.13 1.39 -21.10
N HIS A 158 -9.17 0.55 -20.94
CA HIS A 158 -10.41 0.62 -21.72
C HIS A 158 -11.48 1.42 -20.98
N LEU A 159 -11.25 2.72 -20.84
CA LEU A 159 -12.26 3.65 -20.35
C LEU A 159 -12.97 4.28 -21.55
N HIS A 160 -14.03 3.64 -22.02
CA HIS A 160 -14.93 4.25 -22.99
C HIS A 160 -15.90 5.17 -22.25
N PHE A 161 -15.72 6.47 -22.41
CA PHE A 161 -16.55 7.51 -21.78
C PHE A 161 -17.72 7.96 -22.66
N THR A 162 -17.81 7.44 -23.84
CA THR A 162 -18.77 7.89 -24.81
C THR A 162 -19.42 6.70 -25.46
N ASP A 163 -20.61 6.41 -25.03
CA ASP A 163 -21.74 6.05 -25.90
C ASP A 163 -23.02 6.55 -25.25
#